data_13cdae9fa32f70ac11fbb5533920d025
#
_entry.id   13cdae9fa32f70ac11fbb5533920d025
#
_cell.length_a   1.000
_cell.length_b   1.000
_cell.length_c   1.000
_cell.angle_alpha   90.00
_cell.angle_beta   90.00
_cell.angle_gamma   90.00
#
_symmetry.space_group_name_H-M   'P 1'
#
loop_
_entity.id
_entity.type
_entity.pdbx_description
1 polymer ?
#
loop_
_entity_poly.entity_id
_entity_poly.type
_entity_poly.pdbx_seq_one_letter_code
_entity_poly.pdbx_strand_id
1 'polypeptide(L)'
;MFRIRSISLCHGRNKKDFVFTDHAFIFGRNSVGKTAFTKVIDYILGSSEDLAHDGLDGIDEVRAYLENEKTKLWIKRNLQGEYFYKRTYRSGYSQVSADTYKDNICNVITQDVDIKAIKVYKKAFEENPTFRSFTFINFVDEIGQGDLGSIFTRGKEVKHIVRIRKIMDFFFNYENIEKIYEKRVELESLELEQNRYKERLAEYSRNLKQIEELFSRLGLSYSDRITDNYDTFRNFRDGFSRKKNKPSGDLVYLTKASYSLSEELKLYSYIKQQSNLSEERKKRTERLLSVLKAIEAENEEYKDEVKVIEETISGIQQDRIILSLTDYDASIKKIAEEKKKIDGQIELLKNQSRESDYESTLKIIALLDNSFRTVEENADIRMISILPNQIVELKKHIKALSNNYSQKMIDDFNLRLTDMYLKSDIKNVEYINDDRNEMTGLEFDPFSQVLVAKHKEGENIVAYTPGSLARHNHLQLLVYLCMFEHLYQNFRKFIYLPILVIDSANQAMDDSSFEEIYPSLIENADRIGVQTIFMSKTKPQVVNESDLIDISEGLNPFHQQQEGKRKKKLKKDRS
;
A
#
# COMPACT_ATOMS: atom_id res chain seq x y z
N MET A 1 -20.70 -10.16 -12.03
CA MET A 1 -19.71 -9.10 -12.18
C MET A 1 -20.20 -7.77 -11.64
N PHE A 2 -19.30 -6.84 -11.26
CA PHE A 2 -19.67 -5.51 -10.75
C PHE A 2 -20.33 -4.65 -11.85
N ARG A 3 -21.42 -3.94 -11.50
CA ARG A 3 -22.15 -3.04 -12.38
C ARG A 3 -22.65 -1.81 -11.62
N ILE A 4 -22.62 -0.65 -12.24
CA ILE A 4 -23.45 0.49 -11.86
C ILE A 4 -24.79 0.30 -12.57
N ARG A 5 -25.89 0.20 -11.83
CA ARG A 5 -27.23 0.02 -12.39
C ARG A 5 -28.01 1.33 -12.48
N SER A 6 -27.79 2.24 -11.58
CA SER A 6 -28.36 3.57 -11.70
C SER A 6 -27.55 4.63 -10.97
N ILE A 7 -27.65 5.85 -11.48
CA ILE A 7 -27.21 7.07 -10.79
C ILE A 7 -28.38 8.02 -10.72
N SER A 8 -28.60 8.64 -9.56
CA SER A 8 -29.66 9.63 -9.34
C SER A 8 -29.04 10.95 -8.90
N LEU A 9 -29.42 12.02 -9.57
CA LEU A 9 -29.17 13.39 -9.12
C LEU A 9 -30.37 13.87 -8.33
N CYS A 10 -30.18 14.41 -7.14
CA CYS A 10 -31.26 14.78 -6.23
C CYS A 10 -31.19 16.25 -5.83
N HIS A 11 -32.36 16.90 -5.77
CA HIS A 11 -32.55 18.25 -5.24
C HIS A 11 -33.81 18.25 -4.35
N GLY A 12 -33.64 18.32 -3.03
CA GLY A 12 -34.72 18.17 -2.06
C GLY A 12 -35.45 16.85 -2.24
N ARG A 13 -36.75 16.92 -2.63
CA ARG A 13 -37.56 15.72 -2.90
C ARG A 13 -37.54 15.28 -4.36
N ASN A 14 -37.01 16.09 -5.23
CA ASN A 14 -36.95 15.79 -6.67
C ASN A 14 -35.69 14.97 -6.98
N LYS A 15 -35.84 14.03 -7.93
CA LYS A 15 -34.71 13.25 -8.42
C LYS A 15 -34.81 13.05 -9.93
N LYS A 16 -33.65 12.95 -10.57
CA LYS A 16 -33.48 12.46 -11.94
C LYS A 16 -32.68 11.19 -11.90
N ASP A 17 -33.24 10.11 -12.41
CA ASP A 17 -32.62 8.79 -12.46
C ASP A 17 -32.04 8.52 -13.84
N PHE A 18 -30.82 7.99 -13.87
CA PHE A 18 -30.16 7.45 -15.05
C PHE A 18 -29.95 5.96 -14.79
N VAL A 19 -30.57 5.11 -15.61
CA VAL A 19 -30.49 3.66 -15.51
C VAL A 19 -29.49 3.17 -16.54
N PHE A 20 -28.58 2.30 -16.11
CA PHE A 20 -27.51 1.77 -16.94
C PHE A 20 -27.72 0.29 -17.22
N THR A 21 -27.57 -0.08 -18.47
CA THR A 21 -27.35 -1.43 -18.94
C THR A 21 -25.86 -1.80 -18.83
N ASP A 22 -25.46 -2.94 -19.37
CA ASP A 22 -24.08 -3.35 -19.38
C ASP A 22 -23.25 -2.48 -20.34
N HIS A 23 -23.89 -1.88 -21.38
CA HIS A 23 -23.30 -0.99 -22.34
C HIS A 23 -24.15 0.24 -22.54
N ALA A 24 -24.05 1.20 -21.62
CA ALA A 24 -24.85 2.40 -21.69
C ALA A 24 -24.26 3.44 -22.66
N PHE A 25 -25.12 4.13 -23.38
CA PHE A 25 -24.76 5.18 -24.31
C PHE A 25 -25.49 6.47 -23.96
N ILE A 26 -24.76 7.48 -23.52
CA ILE A 26 -25.28 8.79 -23.12
C ILE A 26 -25.07 9.77 -24.27
N PHE A 27 -26.14 10.33 -24.76
CA PHE A 27 -26.05 11.30 -25.85
C PHE A 27 -26.73 12.61 -25.51
N GLY A 28 -26.23 13.68 -26.15
CA GLY A 28 -26.77 15.02 -25.98
C GLY A 28 -25.88 16.06 -26.65
N ARG A 29 -26.48 17.23 -26.97
CA ARG A 29 -25.77 18.33 -27.61
C ARG A 29 -24.52 18.75 -26.83
N ASN A 30 -23.66 19.56 -27.45
CA ASN A 30 -22.53 20.13 -26.71
C ASN A 30 -23.02 20.99 -25.54
N SER A 31 -22.24 21.03 -24.47
CA SER A 31 -22.51 21.82 -23.25
C SER A 31 -23.75 21.38 -22.43
N VAL A 32 -24.31 20.18 -22.66
CA VAL A 32 -25.42 19.65 -21.83
C VAL A 32 -24.94 18.94 -20.56
N GLY A 33 -23.64 18.82 -20.35
CA GLY A 33 -23.08 18.26 -19.13
C GLY A 33 -22.55 16.82 -19.24
N LYS A 34 -22.18 16.33 -20.44
CA LYS A 34 -21.60 14.98 -20.60
C LYS A 34 -20.32 14.80 -19.77
N THR A 35 -19.36 15.68 -19.92
CA THR A 35 -18.12 15.68 -19.13
C THR A 35 -18.40 15.84 -17.63
N ALA A 36 -19.40 16.67 -17.26
CA ALA A 36 -19.84 16.76 -15.88
C ALA A 36 -20.41 15.41 -15.36
N PHE A 37 -21.03 14.63 -16.24
CA PHE A 37 -21.54 13.31 -15.85
C PHE A 37 -20.41 12.29 -15.61
N THR A 38 -19.33 12.35 -16.39
CA THR A 38 -18.10 11.57 -16.10
C THR A 38 -17.58 11.89 -14.69
N LYS A 39 -17.54 13.16 -14.31
CA LYS A 39 -17.16 13.60 -12.96
C LYS A 39 -18.16 13.13 -11.90
N VAL A 40 -19.47 13.13 -12.18
CA VAL A 40 -20.49 12.58 -11.28
C VAL A 40 -20.25 11.09 -11.02
N ILE A 41 -19.93 10.30 -12.05
CA ILE A 41 -19.59 8.88 -11.90
C ILE A 41 -18.35 8.73 -11.01
N ASP A 42 -17.31 9.49 -11.28
CA ASP A 42 -16.08 9.43 -10.50
C ASP A 42 -16.28 9.90 -9.05
N TYR A 43 -17.07 10.98 -8.85
CA TYR A 43 -17.44 11.50 -7.54
C TYR A 43 -18.18 10.47 -6.69
N ILE A 44 -19.23 9.86 -7.21
CA ILE A 44 -20.00 8.87 -6.44
C ILE A 44 -19.18 7.60 -6.16
N LEU A 45 -18.15 7.31 -6.95
CA LEU A 45 -17.18 6.27 -6.70
C LEU A 45 -16.06 6.71 -5.73
N GLY A 46 -16.17 7.88 -5.10
CA GLY A 46 -15.28 8.30 -4.01
C GLY A 46 -14.08 9.15 -4.44
N SER A 47 -14.16 9.86 -5.59
CA SER A 47 -13.20 10.90 -5.93
C SER A 47 -13.21 12.03 -4.90
N SER A 48 -12.06 12.68 -4.67
CA SER A 48 -11.96 13.89 -3.84
C SER A 48 -12.36 15.16 -4.58
N GLU A 49 -12.51 15.12 -5.91
CA GLU A 49 -12.88 16.28 -6.70
C GLU A 49 -14.25 16.84 -6.30
N ASP A 50 -14.33 18.18 -6.24
CA ASP A 50 -15.57 18.89 -5.96
C ASP A 50 -16.40 19.02 -7.25
N LEU A 51 -17.70 18.76 -7.14
CA LEU A 51 -18.66 18.92 -8.23
C LEU A 51 -19.29 20.31 -8.31
N ALA A 52 -19.04 21.19 -7.34
CA ALA A 52 -19.77 22.47 -7.20
C ALA A 52 -19.58 23.43 -8.40
N HIS A 53 -18.55 23.27 -9.20
CA HIS A 53 -18.21 24.16 -10.32
C HIS A 53 -18.57 23.63 -11.70
N ASP A 54 -19.15 22.44 -11.82
CA ASP A 54 -19.36 21.74 -13.10
C ASP A 54 -20.79 21.89 -13.69
N GLY A 55 -21.49 22.98 -13.39
CA GLY A 55 -22.87 23.17 -13.88
C GLY A 55 -23.91 22.29 -13.16
N LEU A 56 -23.53 21.74 -12.01
CA LEU A 56 -24.38 20.91 -11.13
C LEU A 56 -25.03 21.72 -10.01
N ASP A 57 -25.09 23.04 -10.17
CA ASP A 57 -25.73 23.94 -9.22
C ASP A 57 -27.16 23.50 -8.89
N GLY A 58 -27.46 23.41 -7.58
CA GLY A 58 -28.79 23.00 -7.09
C GLY A 58 -28.97 21.51 -6.94
N ILE A 59 -27.96 20.69 -7.17
CA ILE A 59 -27.94 19.30 -6.75
C ILE A 59 -27.48 19.27 -5.29
N ASP A 60 -28.19 18.53 -4.45
CA ASP A 60 -27.87 18.41 -3.03
C ASP A 60 -27.07 17.11 -2.77
N GLU A 61 -27.39 16.07 -3.51
CA GLU A 61 -26.75 14.75 -3.36
C GLU A 61 -26.82 13.92 -4.65
N VAL A 62 -25.85 13.03 -4.76
CA VAL A 62 -25.77 11.99 -5.79
C VAL A 62 -25.97 10.65 -5.13
N ARG A 63 -26.79 9.79 -5.75
CA ARG A 63 -27.01 8.40 -5.30
C ARG A 63 -26.63 7.45 -6.42
N ALA A 64 -26.14 6.26 -6.07
CA ALA A 64 -25.96 5.18 -7.03
C ALA A 64 -26.41 3.84 -6.46
N TYR A 65 -26.83 2.97 -7.36
CA TYR A 65 -27.06 1.57 -7.09
C TYR A 65 -26.02 0.74 -7.81
N LEU A 66 -25.26 -0.01 -7.03
CA LEU A 66 -24.19 -0.90 -7.46
C LEU A 66 -24.58 -2.35 -7.17
N GLU A 67 -24.23 -3.25 -8.07
CA GLU A 67 -24.45 -4.66 -7.82
C GLU A 67 -23.40 -5.55 -8.45
N ASN A 68 -23.29 -6.74 -7.92
CA ASN A 68 -22.73 -7.90 -8.58
C ASN A 68 -23.70 -9.08 -8.43
N GLU A 69 -23.33 -10.27 -8.89
CA GLU A 69 -24.17 -11.48 -8.81
C GLU A 69 -24.67 -11.82 -7.39
N LYS A 70 -23.94 -11.42 -6.35
CA LYS A 70 -24.20 -11.81 -4.96
C LYS A 70 -24.55 -10.64 -4.05
N THR A 71 -24.12 -9.43 -4.40
CA THR A 71 -24.19 -8.26 -3.49
C THR A 71 -24.82 -7.07 -4.16
N LYS A 72 -25.69 -6.40 -3.43
CA LYS A 72 -26.34 -5.14 -3.80
C LYS A 72 -25.93 -4.06 -2.82
N LEU A 73 -25.60 -2.87 -3.33
CA LEU A 73 -25.17 -1.74 -2.54
C LEU A 73 -25.77 -0.44 -3.08
N TRP A 74 -26.41 0.31 -2.23
CA TRP A 74 -26.84 1.67 -2.52
C TRP A 74 -25.91 2.62 -1.81
N ILE A 75 -25.30 3.51 -2.55
CA ILE A 75 -24.40 4.52 -2.04
C ILE A 75 -24.99 5.90 -2.31
N LYS A 76 -24.63 6.83 -1.45
CA LYS A 76 -25.04 8.23 -1.53
C LYS A 76 -23.91 9.13 -1.08
N ARG A 77 -23.78 10.25 -1.74
CA ARG A 77 -22.83 11.28 -1.37
C ARG A 77 -23.48 12.65 -1.56
N ASN A 78 -23.40 13.52 -0.54
CA ASN A 78 -23.84 14.91 -0.68
C ASN A 78 -22.70 15.81 -1.18
N LEU A 79 -23.02 17.02 -1.63
CA LEU A 79 -22.00 17.94 -2.11
C LEU A 79 -21.11 18.54 -1.01
N GLN A 80 -21.41 18.28 0.28
CA GLN A 80 -20.54 18.58 1.39
C GLN A 80 -19.47 17.48 1.62
N GLY A 81 -19.43 16.46 0.75
CA GLY A 81 -18.44 15.39 0.81
C GLY A 81 -18.77 14.27 1.80
N GLU A 82 -19.92 14.27 2.45
CA GLU A 82 -20.32 13.20 3.37
C GLU A 82 -20.73 11.93 2.62
N TYR A 83 -20.33 10.78 3.17
CA TYR A 83 -20.50 9.46 2.58
C TYR A 83 -21.56 8.65 3.31
N PHE A 84 -22.44 7.99 2.53
CA PHE A 84 -23.52 7.17 3.07
C PHE A 84 -23.68 5.89 2.25
N TYR A 85 -24.12 4.80 2.91
CA TYR A 85 -24.47 3.57 2.21
C TYR A 85 -25.64 2.86 2.86
N LYS A 86 -26.24 1.90 2.13
CA LYS A 86 -27.17 0.91 2.64
C LYS A 86 -27.08 -0.38 1.82
N ARG A 87 -27.35 -1.51 2.45
CA ARG A 87 -27.26 -2.84 1.81
C ARG A 87 -28.60 -3.40 1.36
N THR A 88 -29.71 -2.84 1.82
CA THR A 88 -31.03 -3.27 1.42
C THR A 88 -31.87 -2.08 0.97
N TYR A 89 -32.75 -2.29 0.01
CA TYR A 89 -33.59 -1.20 -0.52
C TYR A 89 -34.44 -0.52 0.57
N ARG A 90 -34.94 -1.31 1.53
CA ARG A 90 -35.83 -0.84 2.60
C ARG A 90 -35.09 -0.19 3.79
N SER A 91 -33.80 -0.38 3.95
CA SER A 91 -33.06 0.25 5.04
C SER A 91 -32.78 1.73 4.78
N GLY A 92 -32.61 2.50 5.86
CA GLY A 92 -32.09 3.87 5.78
C GLY A 92 -30.63 3.90 5.36
N TYR A 93 -30.15 5.06 4.90
CA TYR A 93 -28.74 5.30 4.66
C TYR A 93 -28.02 5.53 6.00
N SER A 94 -26.86 4.89 6.17
CA SER A 94 -25.96 5.11 7.30
C SER A 94 -24.79 5.98 6.84
N GLN A 95 -24.48 7.02 7.60
CA GLN A 95 -23.29 7.85 7.37
C GLN A 95 -22.02 7.08 7.80
N VAL A 96 -20.95 7.22 7.03
CA VAL A 96 -19.71 6.48 7.25
C VAL A 96 -18.49 7.33 6.85
N SER A 97 -17.30 6.89 7.25
CA SER A 97 -16.04 7.47 6.78
C SER A 97 -15.80 7.18 5.29
N ALA A 98 -14.94 7.96 4.66
CA ALA A 98 -14.52 7.77 3.28
C ALA A 98 -13.93 6.36 3.04
N ASP A 99 -13.16 5.84 4.00
CA ASP A 99 -12.53 4.52 3.88
C ASP A 99 -13.58 3.41 3.96
N THR A 100 -14.48 3.46 4.96
CA THR A 100 -15.59 2.50 5.05
C THR A 100 -16.48 2.52 3.81
N TYR A 101 -16.68 3.70 3.20
CA TYR A 101 -17.41 3.84 1.95
C TYR A 101 -16.72 3.12 0.79
N LYS A 102 -15.42 3.35 0.62
CA LYS A 102 -14.60 2.69 -0.41
C LYS A 102 -14.54 1.18 -0.19
N ASP A 103 -14.39 0.73 1.07
CA ASP A 103 -14.36 -0.69 1.43
C ASP A 103 -15.69 -1.38 1.09
N ASN A 104 -16.83 -0.73 1.31
CA ASN A 104 -18.12 -1.28 0.90
C ASN A 104 -18.22 -1.42 -0.64
N ILE A 105 -17.68 -0.49 -1.41
CA ILE A 105 -17.59 -0.60 -2.87
C ILE A 105 -16.65 -1.77 -3.25
N CYS A 106 -15.47 -1.87 -2.63
CA CYS A 106 -14.55 -2.98 -2.84
C CYS A 106 -15.22 -4.35 -2.61
N ASN A 107 -16.05 -4.48 -1.57
CA ASN A 107 -16.80 -5.70 -1.27
C ASN A 107 -17.84 -6.06 -2.35
N VAL A 108 -18.31 -5.09 -3.14
CA VAL A 108 -19.15 -5.36 -4.31
C VAL A 108 -18.31 -5.73 -5.53
N ILE A 109 -17.12 -5.17 -5.66
CA ILE A 109 -16.20 -5.49 -6.76
C ILE A 109 -15.71 -6.94 -6.63
N THR A 110 -15.20 -7.32 -5.47
CA THR A 110 -14.72 -8.69 -5.20
C THR A 110 -14.94 -9.07 -3.74
N GLN A 111 -15.41 -10.30 -3.53
CA GLN A 111 -15.62 -10.88 -2.18
C GLN A 111 -14.44 -11.78 -1.77
N ASP A 112 -13.66 -12.22 -2.72
CA ASP A 112 -12.55 -13.17 -2.52
C ASP A 112 -11.25 -12.50 -3.00
N VAL A 113 -10.73 -11.64 -2.14
CA VAL A 113 -9.54 -10.83 -2.46
C VAL A 113 -8.29 -11.69 -2.33
N ASP A 114 -7.41 -11.60 -3.31
CA ASP A 114 -6.06 -12.18 -3.24
C ASP A 114 -5.19 -11.46 -2.20
N ILE A 115 -5.21 -12.01 -0.98
CA ILE A 115 -4.45 -11.46 0.15
C ILE A 115 -2.94 -11.40 -0.16
N LYS A 116 -2.42 -12.36 -0.95
CA LYS A 116 -1.00 -12.38 -1.32
C LYS A 116 -0.67 -11.20 -2.22
N ALA A 117 -1.46 -10.99 -3.26
CA ALA A 117 -1.28 -9.87 -4.18
C ALA A 117 -1.41 -8.50 -3.45
N ILE A 118 -2.34 -8.39 -2.49
CA ILE A 118 -2.47 -7.19 -1.65
C ILE A 118 -1.21 -6.94 -0.80
N LYS A 119 -0.64 -7.99 -0.19
CA LYS A 119 0.60 -7.86 0.61
C LYS A 119 1.79 -7.46 -0.26
N VAL A 120 1.91 -8.05 -1.45
CA VAL A 120 2.95 -7.70 -2.43
C VAL A 120 2.81 -6.24 -2.85
N TYR A 121 1.58 -5.81 -3.19
CA TYR A 121 1.29 -4.41 -3.54
C TYR A 121 1.65 -3.47 -2.38
N LYS A 122 1.15 -3.74 -1.18
CA LYS A 122 1.43 -2.92 0.02
C LYS A 122 2.94 -2.75 0.25
N LYS A 123 3.72 -3.80 0.09
CA LYS A 123 5.17 -3.73 0.27
C LYS A 123 5.87 -2.97 -0.88
N ALA A 124 5.36 -3.09 -2.11
CA ALA A 124 5.93 -2.40 -3.27
C ALA A 124 5.62 -0.89 -3.27
N PHE A 125 4.45 -0.49 -2.81
CA PHE A 125 3.95 0.90 -2.87
C PHE A 125 3.92 1.59 -1.52
N GLU A 126 4.09 0.85 -0.40
CA GLU A 126 3.97 1.34 0.98
C GLU A 126 2.55 1.88 1.31
N GLU A 127 1.55 1.51 0.49
CA GLU A 127 0.14 1.88 0.64
C GLU A 127 -0.79 0.67 0.49
N ASN A 128 -1.99 0.75 1.05
CA ASN A 128 -3.03 -0.25 0.79
C ASN A 128 -3.68 0.00 -0.57
N PRO A 129 -3.80 -1.02 -1.46
CA PRO A 129 -4.51 -0.82 -2.71
C PRO A 129 -5.98 -0.60 -2.45
N THR A 130 -6.56 0.33 -3.18
CA THR A 130 -8.00 0.51 -3.33
C THR A 130 -8.33 0.51 -4.81
N PHE A 131 -9.60 0.30 -5.18
CA PHE A 131 -9.98 0.43 -6.59
C PHE A 131 -9.65 1.82 -7.16
N ARG A 132 -9.60 2.84 -6.29
CA ARG A 132 -9.21 4.20 -6.67
C ARG A 132 -7.76 4.31 -7.17
N SER A 133 -6.89 3.42 -6.72
CA SER A 133 -5.50 3.37 -7.18
C SER A 133 -5.37 3.09 -8.67
N PHE A 134 -6.41 2.52 -9.29
CA PHE A 134 -6.42 2.04 -10.68
C PHE A 134 -7.39 2.79 -11.60
N THR A 135 -7.99 3.89 -11.13
CA THR A 135 -9.03 4.60 -11.90
C THR A 135 -8.54 5.22 -13.20
N PHE A 136 -7.25 5.35 -13.43
CA PHE A 136 -6.71 5.81 -14.70
C PHE A 136 -7.02 4.86 -15.86
N ILE A 137 -7.32 3.57 -15.62
CA ILE A 137 -7.78 2.62 -16.63
C ILE A 137 -9.31 2.63 -16.80
N ASN A 138 -10.03 3.34 -15.96
CA ASN A 138 -11.50 3.36 -15.97
C ASN A 138 -12.09 4.50 -16.80
N PHE A 139 -11.33 5.56 -17.06
CA PHE A 139 -11.81 6.77 -17.67
C PHE A 139 -10.95 7.18 -18.87
N VAL A 140 -11.62 7.39 -20.00
CA VAL A 140 -11.04 7.99 -21.20
C VAL A 140 -11.63 9.38 -21.32
N ASP A 141 -10.86 10.37 -20.87
CA ASP A 141 -11.29 11.76 -20.91
C ASP A 141 -11.18 12.32 -22.35
N GLU A 142 -11.99 13.32 -22.67
CA GLU A 142 -12.02 13.98 -24.00
C GLU A 142 -10.65 14.49 -24.43
N ILE A 143 -9.90 15.06 -23.49
CA ILE A 143 -8.53 15.57 -23.74
C ILE A 143 -7.54 14.41 -23.74
N GLY A 144 -6.90 14.18 -24.88
CA GLY A 144 -5.89 13.14 -25.07
C GLY A 144 -6.40 11.87 -25.73
N GLN A 145 -7.63 11.87 -26.23
CA GLN A 145 -8.10 10.81 -27.09
C GLN A 145 -7.29 10.77 -28.40
N GLY A 146 -6.93 9.55 -28.82
CA GLY A 146 -6.09 9.33 -29.99
C GLY A 146 -4.60 9.65 -29.78
N ASP A 147 -4.14 9.91 -28.56
CA ASP A 147 -2.72 10.12 -28.24
C ASP A 147 -2.03 8.77 -27.99
N LEU A 148 -1.40 8.21 -29.00
CA LEU A 148 -0.66 6.94 -28.91
C LEU A 148 0.67 7.08 -28.16
N GLY A 149 1.16 8.29 -27.93
CA GLY A 149 2.35 8.59 -27.11
C GLY A 149 2.06 8.66 -25.61
N SER A 150 0.76 8.71 -25.22
CA SER A 150 0.32 8.71 -23.83
C SER A 150 -1.09 8.12 -23.74
N ILE A 151 -1.17 6.80 -23.71
CA ILE A 151 -2.44 6.06 -23.82
C ILE A 151 -3.45 6.44 -22.72
N PHE A 152 -3.00 6.53 -21.46
CA PHE A 152 -3.91 6.80 -20.34
C PHE A 152 -4.13 8.31 -20.17
N THR A 153 -5.31 8.77 -20.55
CA THR A 153 -5.66 10.21 -20.60
C THR A 153 -5.53 10.92 -19.25
N ARG A 154 -5.80 10.23 -18.14
CA ARG A 154 -5.64 10.74 -16.78
C ARG A 154 -4.20 10.68 -16.24
N GLY A 155 -3.23 10.31 -17.06
CA GLY A 155 -1.84 10.08 -16.65
C GLY A 155 -0.89 11.26 -16.90
N LYS A 156 -1.35 12.39 -17.41
CA LYS A 156 -0.47 13.47 -17.94
C LYS A 156 0.27 14.30 -16.88
N GLU A 157 -0.18 14.34 -15.63
CA GLU A 157 0.54 15.01 -14.55
C GLU A 157 1.74 14.17 -14.09
N VAL A 158 2.88 14.81 -13.81
CA VAL A 158 4.15 14.13 -13.43
C VAL A 158 3.97 13.14 -12.28
N LYS A 159 3.20 13.52 -11.25
CA LYS A 159 2.88 12.63 -10.11
C LYS A 159 2.14 11.36 -10.54
N HIS A 160 1.24 11.49 -11.51
CA HIS A 160 0.47 10.36 -12.04
C HIS A 160 1.31 9.47 -12.96
N ILE A 161 2.17 10.05 -13.80
CA ILE A 161 3.08 9.29 -14.68
C ILE A 161 3.95 8.33 -13.87
N VAL A 162 4.59 8.83 -12.80
CA VAL A 162 5.44 7.98 -11.92
C VAL A 162 4.62 6.88 -11.26
N ARG A 163 3.42 7.19 -10.78
CA ARG A 163 2.53 6.21 -10.15
C ARG A 163 2.03 5.16 -11.14
N ILE A 164 1.57 5.59 -12.31
CA ILE A 164 1.10 4.67 -13.37
C ILE A 164 2.23 3.73 -13.79
N ARG A 165 3.44 4.25 -13.99
CA ARG A 165 4.60 3.41 -14.32
C ARG A 165 4.86 2.32 -13.28
N LYS A 166 4.80 2.65 -11.98
CA LYS A 166 4.92 1.64 -10.91
C LYS A 166 3.77 0.62 -10.93
N ILE A 167 2.54 1.08 -11.18
CA ILE A 167 1.38 0.19 -11.27
C ILE A 167 1.49 -0.73 -12.49
N MET A 168 1.96 -0.22 -13.64
CA MET A 168 2.24 -1.04 -14.81
C MET A 168 3.35 -2.07 -14.53
N ASP A 169 4.41 -1.67 -13.84
CA ASP A 169 5.44 -2.60 -13.39
C ASP A 169 4.82 -3.71 -12.52
N PHE A 170 3.94 -3.37 -11.58
CA PHE A 170 3.24 -4.35 -10.76
C PHE A 170 2.40 -5.32 -11.59
N PHE A 171 1.64 -4.86 -12.58
CA PHE A 171 0.77 -5.71 -13.37
C PHE A 171 1.52 -6.56 -14.41
N PHE A 172 2.58 -6.03 -15.01
CA PHE A 172 3.34 -6.72 -16.06
C PHE A 172 4.59 -7.46 -15.55
N ASN A 173 5.01 -7.20 -14.31
CA ASN A 173 6.19 -7.80 -13.70
C ASN A 173 5.87 -8.50 -12.36
N TYR A 174 4.60 -8.82 -12.13
CA TYR A 174 4.11 -9.33 -10.85
C TYR A 174 4.90 -10.54 -10.33
N GLU A 175 5.21 -11.52 -11.18
CA GLU A 175 5.95 -12.73 -10.78
C GLU A 175 7.34 -12.39 -10.20
N ASN A 176 8.01 -11.39 -10.78
CA ASN A 176 9.32 -10.95 -10.28
C ASN A 176 9.18 -10.12 -9.02
N ILE A 177 8.18 -9.24 -8.96
CA ILE A 177 7.88 -8.43 -7.76
C ILE A 177 7.50 -9.35 -6.60
N GLU A 178 6.73 -10.40 -6.84
CA GLU A 178 6.40 -11.42 -5.84
C GLU A 178 7.64 -12.13 -5.32
N LYS A 179 8.53 -12.61 -6.22
CA LYS A 179 9.81 -13.23 -5.86
C LYS A 179 10.72 -12.25 -5.10
N ILE A 180 10.77 -10.98 -5.53
CA ILE A 180 11.51 -9.93 -4.84
C ILE A 180 10.93 -9.73 -3.42
N TYR A 181 9.60 -9.70 -3.29
CA TYR A 181 8.95 -9.59 -1.98
C TYR A 181 9.32 -10.74 -1.06
N GLU A 182 9.21 -12.00 -1.52
CA GLU A 182 9.58 -13.19 -0.76
C GLU A 182 11.03 -13.14 -0.29
N LYS A 183 11.94 -12.78 -1.21
CA LYS A 183 13.37 -12.65 -0.89
C LYS A 183 13.71 -11.47 0.02
N ARG A 184 12.93 -10.39 -0.01
CA ARG A 184 13.08 -9.29 0.97
C ARG A 184 12.65 -9.72 2.38
N VAL A 185 11.58 -10.49 2.50
CA VAL A 185 11.15 -11.05 3.80
C VAL A 185 12.23 -11.99 4.36
N GLU A 186 12.82 -12.85 3.50
CA GLU A 186 13.94 -13.69 3.86
C GLU A 186 15.16 -12.85 4.31
N LEU A 187 15.49 -11.81 3.57
CA LEU A 187 16.59 -10.90 3.89
C LEU A 187 16.39 -10.20 5.25
N GLU A 188 15.20 -9.68 5.51
CA GLU A 188 14.85 -9.04 6.80
C GLU A 188 15.04 -10.01 7.96
N SER A 189 14.65 -11.29 7.80
CA SER A 189 14.85 -12.33 8.82
C SER A 189 16.33 -12.62 9.09
N LEU A 190 17.14 -12.72 8.02
CA LEU A 190 18.58 -12.97 8.14
C LEU A 190 19.33 -11.75 8.74
N GLU A 191 18.94 -10.54 8.40
CA GLU A 191 19.51 -9.32 8.98
C GLU A 191 19.17 -9.19 10.49
N LEU A 192 17.95 -9.54 10.88
CA LEU A 192 17.55 -9.63 12.30
C LEU A 192 18.39 -10.68 13.05
N GLU A 193 18.55 -11.85 12.44
CA GLU A 193 19.37 -12.92 13.02
C GLU A 193 20.84 -12.48 13.14
N GLN A 194 21.41 -11.86 12.10
CA GLN A 194 22.77 -11.32 12.13
C GLN A 194 22.95 -10.30 13.27
N ASN A 195 21.99 -9.41 13.48
CA ASN A 195 22.07 -8.41 14.54
C ASN A 195 22.02 -9.07 15.92
N ARG A 196 21.18 -10.08 16.14
CA ARG A 196 21.15 -10.86 17.38
C ARG A 196 22.50 -11.56 17.64
N TYR A 197 23.12 -12.12 16.60
CA TYR A 197 24.45 -12.72 16.74
C TYR A 197 25.54 -11.70 17.04
N LYS A 198 25.51 -10.52 16.43
CA LYS A 198 26.45 -9.42 16.73
C LYS A 198 26.35 -8.97 18.19
N GLU A 199 25.13 -8.86 18.72
CA GLU A 199 24.88 -8.52 20.12
C GLU A 199 25.45 -9.59 21.05
N ARG A 200 25.18 -10.87 20.78
CA ARG A 200 25.74 -12.00 21.53
C ARG A 200 27.27 -12.05 21.49
N LEU A 201 27.86 -11.79 20.33
CA LEU A 201 29.31 -11.72 20.18
C LEU A 201 29.92 -10.58 20.99
N ALA A 202 29.28 -9.41 20.98
CA ALA A 202 29.72 -8.27 21.76
C ALA A 202 29.63 -8.56 23.29
N GLU A 203 28.59 -9.27 23.71
CA GLU A 203 28.42 -9.72 25.09
C GLU A 203 29.45 -10.77 25.46
N TYR A 204 29.66 -11.78 24.63
CA TYR A 204 30.71 -12.77 24.78
C TYR A 204 32.09 -12.13 24.95
N SER A 205 32.45 -11.19 24.05
CA SER A 205 33.73 -10.50 24.10
C SER A 205 33.89 -9.62 25.34
N ARG A 206 32.81 -9.01 25.82
CA ARG A 206 32.82 -8.25 27.11
C ARG A 206 33.06 -9.17 28.30
N ASN A 207 32.39 -10.33 28.32
CA ASN A 207 32.54 -11.30 29.42
C ASN A 207 33.94 -11.92 29.42
N LEU A 208 34.55 -12.19 28.28
CA LEU A 208 35.94 -12.65 28.21
C LEU A 208 36.91 -11.64 28.83
N LYS A 209 36.80 -10.34 28.46
CA LYS A 209 37.62 -9.29 29.06
C LYS A 209 37.38 -9.16 30.56
N GLN A 210 36.15 -9.29 31.02
CA GLN A 210 35.82 -9.27 32.43
C GLN A 210 36.43 -10.44 33.17
N ILE A 211 36.44 -11.65 32.61
CA ILE A 211 37.10 -12.82 33.17
C ILE A 211 38.60 -12.56 33.31
N GLU A 212 39.26 -12.05 32.27
CA GLU A 212 40.68 -11.71 32.27
C GLU A 212 41.05 -10.71 33.40
N GLU A 213 40.28 -9.62 33.53
CA GLU A 213 40.46 -8.63 34.61
C GLU A 213 40.25 -9.21 36.00
N LEU A 214 39.24 -10.07 36.19
CA LEU A 214 38.95 -10.68 37.46
C LEU A 214 40.01 -11.75 37.84
N PHE A 215 40.53 -12.49 36.84
CA PHE A 215 41.65 -13.41 37.04
C PHE A 215 42.89 -12.65 37.51
N SER A 216 43.22 -11.53 36.89
CA SER A 216 44.32 -10.68 37.33
C SER A 216 44.17 -10.21 38.77
N ARG A 217 42.96 -9.84 39.19
CA ARG A 217 42.67 -9.43 40.58
C ARG A 217 42.80 -10.55 41.59
N LEU A 218 42.58 -11.80 41.20
CA LEU A 218 42.76 -12.97 42.02
C LEU A 218 44.20 -13.54 41.99
N GLY A 219 45.06 -12.95 41.14
CA GLY A 219 46.42 -13.48 40.93
C GLY A 219 46.45 -14.81 40.19
N LEU A 220 45.42 -15.11 39.40
CA LEU A 220 45.31 -16.33 38.61
C LEU A 220 45.87 -16.09 37.20
N SER A 221 46.50 -17.11 36.62
CA SER A 221 46.94 -17.05 35.22
C SER A 221 45.76 -17.22 34.27
N TYR A 222 45.63 -16.30 33.29
CA TYR A 222 44.63 -16.37 32.24
C TYR A 222 45.18 -17.12 31.03
N SER A 223 44.39 -17.98 30.42
CA SER A 223 44.70 -18.73 29.20
C SER A 223 43.79 -18.28 28.06
N ASP A 224 44.23 -18.36 26.80
CA ASP A 224 43.43 -18.15 25.62
C ASP A 224 42.30 -19.19 25.46
N ARG A 225 42.40 -20.32 26.16
CA ARG A 225 41.37 -21.36 26.15
C ARG A 225 40.44 -21.18 27.33
N ILE A 226 39.18 -20.90 27.04
CA ILE A 226 38.14 -20.64 28.04
C ILE A 226 37.92 -21.84 28.98
N THR A 227 38.09 -23.07 28.47
CA THR A 227 37.99 -24.30 29.28
C THR A 227 39.05 -24.36 30.38
N ASP A 228 40.31 -23.98 30.05
CA ASP A 228 41.41 -23.97 31.00
C ASP A 228 41.17 -22.91 32.10
N ASN A 229 40.62 -21.75 31.71
CA ASN A 229 40.24 -20.72 32.65
C ASN A 229 39.11 -21.19 33.59
N TYR A 230 38.11 -21.90 33.06
CA TYR A 230 37.03 -22.46 33.88
C TYR A 230 37.55 -23.48 34.91
N ASP A 231 38.44 -24.37 34.48
CA ASP A 231 39.05 -25.38 35.38
C ASP A 231 39.94 -24.69 36.44
N THR A 232 40.72 -23.69 36.06
CA THR A 232 41.55 -22.89 36.98
C THR A 232 40.66 -22.18 38.02
N PHE A 233 39.59 -21.56 37.57
CA PHE A 233 38.64 -20.90 38.45
C PHE A 233 37.92 -21.88 39.38
N ARG A 234 37.48 -23.03 38.88
CA ARG A 234 36.83 -24.07 39.66
C ARG A 234 37.76 -24.59 40.79
N ASN A 235 39.01 -24.88 40.46
CA ASN A 235 40.00 -25.32 41.45
C ASN A 235 40.26 -24.26 42.51
N PHE A 236 40.37 -22.99 42.12
CA PHE A 236 40.50 -21.86 43.03
C PHE A 236 39.28 -21.74 43.94
N ARG A 237 38.06 -21.76 43.41
CA ARG A 237 36.80 -21.65 44.15
C ARG A 237 36.64 -22.79 45.17
N ASP A 238 36.93 -24.01 44.76
CA ASP A 238 36.82 -25.19 45.61
C ASP A 238 37.89 -25.16 46.72
N GLY A 239 39.14 -24.72 46.43
CA GLY A 239 40.19 -24.50 47.39
C GLY A 239 39.89 -23.39 48.41
N PHE A 240 39.27 -22.29 47.91
CA PHE A 240 38.84 -21.18 48.76
C PHE A 240 37.73 -21.60 49.73
N SER A 241 36.78 -22.41 49.27
CA SER A 241 35.70 -22.96 50.10
C SER A 241 36.16 -23.94 51.18
N ARG A 242 37.35 -24.56 51.03
CA ARG A 242 37.92 -25.53 51.99
C ARG A 242 38.79 -24.88 53.08
N LYS A 243 39.20 -23.62 52.95
CA LYS A 243 39.95 -22.90 53.96
C LYS A 243 39.09 -22.69 55.21
N LYS A 244 39.62 -23.10 56.38
CA LYS A 244 38.92 -23.30 57.67
C LYS A 244 38.32 -22.07 58.37
N ASN A 245 38.46 -20.86 57.85
CA ASN A 245 37.73 -19.67 58.34
C ASN A 245 36.46 -19.47 57.52
N LYS A 246 35.45 -20.27 57.80
CA LYS A 246 34.13 -20.16 57.19
C LYS A 246 33.44 -18.90 57.70
N PRO A 247 33.21 -17.89 56.84
CA PRO A 247 32.02 -17.08 57.02
C PRO A 247 30.80 -17.99 56.91
N SER A 248 29.75 -17.71 57.65
CA SER A 248 28.51 -18.50 57.56
C SER A 248 28.13 -18.70 56.10
N GLY A 249 27.72 -19.90 55.71
CA GLY A 249 27.28 -20.18 54.34
C GLY A 249 26.22 -19.15 53.84
N ASP A 250 25.59 -18.49 54.77
CA ASP A 250 24.64 -17.40 54.59
C ASP A 250 25.26 -16.15 53.96
N LEU A 251 26.51 -15.76 54.33
CA LEU A 251 27.17 -14.58 53.75
C LEU A 251 27.50 -14.79 52.26
N VAL A 252 27.94 -15.97 51.88
CA VAL A 252 28.22 -16.34 50.49
C VAL A 252 26.94 -16.32 49.67
N TYR A 253 25.87 -16.90 50.19
CA TYR A 253 24.56 -16.95 49.56
C TYR A 253 23.98 -15.54 49.39
N LEU A 254 23.96 -14.74 50.44
CA LEU A 254 23.43 -13.37 50.41
C LEU A 254 24.23 -12.45 49.47
N THR A 255 25.57 -12.61 49.41
CA THR A 255 26.39 -11.81 48.46
C THR A 255 26.07 -12.17 47.01
N LYS A 256 25.88 -13.45 46.66
CA LYS A 256 25.45 -13.90 45.36
C LYS A 256 24.04 -13.36 45.02
N ALA A 257 23.10 -13.44 45.96
CA ALA A 257 21.75 -12.95 45.80
C ALA A 257 21.70 -11.43 45.58
N SER A 258 22.46 -10.65 46.36
CA SER A 258 22.55 -9.18 46.16
C SER A 258 23.12 -8.81 44.80
N TYR A 259 24.13 -9.55 44.33
CA TYR A 259 24.68 -9.32 43.00
C TYR A 259 23.66 -9.65 41.91
N SER A 260 22.97 -10.81 41.98
CA SER A 260 21.92 -11.17 41.00
C SER A 260 20.84 -10.11 40.91
N LEU A 261 20.36 -9.60 42.06
CA LEU A 261 19.37 -8.52 42.10
C LEU A 261 19.92 -7.20 41.52
N SER A 262 21.23 -6.93 41.64
CA SER A 262 21.87 -5.76 41.03
C SER A 262 21.87 -5.82 39.49
N GLU A 263 22.16 -6.98 38.92
CA GLU A 263 22.13 -7.21 37.50
C GLU A 263 20.68 -7.13 36.97
N GLU A 264 19.74 -7.70 37.72
CA GLU A 264 18.32 -7.61 37.39
C GLU A 264 17.81 -6.15 37.41
N LEU A 265 18.20 -5.37 38.40
CA LEU A 265 17.91 -3.93 38.46
C LEU A 265 18.48 -3.15 37.26
N LYS A 266 19.70 -3.44 36.83
CA LYS A 266 20.32 -2.83 35.65
C LYS A 266 19.52 -3.17 34.39
N LEU A 267 19.13 -4.44 34.24
CA LEU A 267 18.34 -4.89 33.11
C LEU A 267 16.97 -4.16 33.04
N TYR A 268 16.23 -4.18 34.15
CA TYR A 268 14.93 -3.48 34.19
C TYR A 268 15.07 -1.97 34.02
N SER A 269 16.12 -1.36 34.55
CA SER A 269 16.40 0.08 34.38
C SER A 269 16.73 0.39 32.90
N TYR A 270 17.50 -0.47 32.23
CA TYR A 270 17.78 -0.34 30.80
C TYR A 270 16.50 -0.45 29.96
N ILE A 271 15.66 -1.47 30.22
CA ILE A 271 14.37 -1.66 29.53
C ILE A 271 13.48 -0.43 29.73
N LYS A 272 13.40 0.09 30.97
CA LYS A 272 12.66 1.32 31.28
C LYS A 272 13.19 2.53 30.52
N GLN A 273 14.51 2.69 30.41
CA GLN A 273 15.12 3.77 29.66
C GLN A 273 14.77 3.69 28.17
N GLN A 274 14.78 2.49 27.58
CA GLN A 274 14.35 2.28 26.19
C GLN A 274 12.87 2.55 26.00
N SER A 275 12.02 2.18 26.95
CA SER A 275 10.60 2.47 26.96
C SER A 275 10.31 3.97 27.04
N ASN A 276 11.00 4.71 27.91
CA ASN A 276 10.90 6.16 28.02
C ASN A 276 11.31 6.89 26.72
N LEU A 277 12.39 6.41 26.08
CA LEU A 277 12.80 6.94 24.76
C LEU A 277 11.73 6.71 23.69
N SER A 278 11.03 5.58 23.74
CA SER A 278 9.91 5.29 22.87
C SER A 278 8.72 6.23 23.12
N GLU A 279 8.42 6.53 24.39
CA GLU A 279 7.34 7.45 24.77
C GLU A 279 7.66 8.91 24.42
N GLU A 280 8.91 9.35 24.60
CA GLU A 280 9.35 10.67 24.12
C GLU A 280 9.25 10.80 22.60
N ARG A 281 9.64 9.74 21.86
CA ARG A 281 9.46 9.70 20.40
C ARG A 281 7.97 9.78 20.03
N LYS A 282 7.10 9.07 20.75
CA LYS A 282 5.65 9.15 20.58
C LYS A 282 5.14 10.57 20.79
N LYS A 283 5.52 11.24 21.89
CA LYS A 283 5.17 12.63 22.17
C LYS A 283 5.69 13.60 21.12
N ARG A 284 6.90 13.39 20.57
CA ARG A 284 7.44 14.18 19.45
C ARG A 284 6.61 13.98 18.19
N THR A 285 6.23 12.73 17.90
CA THR A 285 5.39 12.38 16.74
C THR A 285 3.99 12.98 16.87
N GLU A 286 3.39 12.94 18.04
CA GLU A 286 2.09 13.58 18.31
C GLU A 286 2.15 15.11 18.15
N ARG A 287 3.26 15.75 18.56
CA ARG A 287 3.50 17.18 18.31
C ARG A 287 3.67 17.47 16.82
N LEU A 288 4.39 16.64 16.09
CA LEU A 288 4.56 16.75 14.63
C LEU A 288 3.21 16.65 13.93
N LEU A 289 2.37 15.67 14.31
CA LEU A 289 1.02 15.52 13.79
C LEU A 289 0.13 16.73 14.09
N SER A 290 0.25 17.33 15.29
CA SER A 290 -0.51 18.54 15.63
C SER A 290 -0.08 19.75 14.79
N VAL A 291 1.22 19.87 14.47
CA VAL A 291 1.74 20.93 13.58
C VAL A 291 1.28 20.72 12.14
N LEU A 292 1.31 19.46 11.65
CA LEU A 292 0.82 19.13 10.32
C LEU A 292 -0.67 19.44 10.15
N LYS A 293 -1.49 19.15 11.17
CA LYS A 293 -2.92 19.51 11.19
C LYS A 293 -3.15 21.02 11.20
N ALA A 294 -2.29 21.78 11.87
CA ALA A 294 -2.35 23.24 11.83
C ALA A 294 -2.01 23.78 10.43
N ILE A 295 -1.00 23.21 9.77
CA ILE A 295 -0.63 23.56 8.38
C ILE A 295 -1.76 23.21 7.41
N GLU A 296 -2.40 22.05 7.57
CA GLU A 296 -3.57 21.63 6.77
C GLU A 296 -4.74 22.62 6.95
N ALA A 297 -4.97 23.08 8.17
CA ALA A 297 -6.04 24.03 8.47
C ALA A 297 -5.79 25.44 7.89
N GLU A 298 -4.53 25.84 7.72
CA GLU A 298 -4.14 27.14 7.17
C GLU A 298 -3.99 27.13 5.64
N ASN A 299 -3.74 25.98 5.01
CA ASN A 299 -3.47 25.86 3.59
C ASN A 299 -4.06 24.55 3.03
N GLU A 300 -5.24 24.63 2.43
CA GLU A 300 -5.92 23.48 1.80
C GLU A 300 -5.10 22.81 0.67
N GLU A 301 -4.13 23.52 0.09
CA GLU A 301 -3.28 23.06 -1.01
C GLU A 301 -2.33 21.93 -0.58
N TYR A 302 -2.00 21.79 0.73
CA TYR A 302 -1.10 20.76 1.26
C TYR A 302 -1.81 19.57 1.91
N LYS A 303 -3.11 19.46 1.74
CA LYS A 303 -3.95 18.44 2.40
C LYS A 303 -3.54 17.00 2.07
N ASP A 304 -3.21 16.76 0.80
CA ASP A 304 -2.82 15.42 0.34
C ASP A 304 -1.42 15.03 0.82
N GLU A 305 -0.48 15.98 0.84
CA GLU A 305 0.86 15.77 1.36
C GLU A 305 0.86 15.53 2.88
N VAL A 306 0.08 16.30 3.62
CA VAL A 306 -0.11 16.13 5.07
C VAL A 306 -0.69 14.75 5.37
N LYS A 307 -1.69 14.31 4.60
CA LYS A 307 -2.31 13.00 4.76
C LYS A 307 -1.33 11.84 4.51
N VAL A 308 -0.48 11.94 3.49
CA VAL A 308 0.57 10.94 3.21
C VAL A 308 1.56 10.85 4.37
N ILE A 309 1.94 11.99 4.94
CA ILE A 309 2.85 12.04 6.09
C ILE A 309 2.16 11.45 7.34
N GLU A 310 0.88 11.75 7.59
CA GLU A 310 0.10 11.19 8.69
C GLU A 310 -0.03 9.66 8.60
N GLU A 311 -0.32 9.14 7.41
CA GLU A 311 -0.41 7.69 7.16
C GLU A 311 0.95 7.01 7.37
N THR A 312 2.04 7.62 6.91
CA THR A 312 3.41 7.13 7.12
C THR A 312 3.77 7.08 8.61
N ILE A 313 3.44 8.15 9.35
CA ILE A 313 3.68 8.24 10.80
C ILE A 313 2.84 7.19 11.54
N SER A 314 1.57 7.02 11.18
CA SER A 314 0.66 6.04 11.77
C SER A 314 1.13 4.59 11.51
N GLY A 315 1.64 4.30 10.32
CA GLY A 315 2.24 3.00 10.00
C GLY A 315 3.46 2.67 10.88
N ILE A 316 4.32 3.64 11.13
CA ILE A 316 5.50 3.49 12.00
C ILE A 316 5.09 3.23 13.47
N GLN A 317 3.94 3.74 13.91
CA GLN A 317 3.45 3.54 15.29
C GLN A 317 2.82 2.17 15.52
N GLN A 318 2.20 1.54 14.52
CA GLN A 318 1.52 0.25 14.67
C GLN A 318 2.45 -0.95 14.81
N ASP A 319 3.69 -0.87 14.35
CA ASP A 319 4.65 -1.99 14.36
C ASP A 319 5.41 -2.16 15.69
N ARG A 320 5.08 -1.41 16.75
CA ARG A 320 5.78 -1.48 18.04
C ARG A 320 4.90 -2.01 19.15
N ILE A 321 5.30 -3.14 19.71
CA ILE A 321 4.76 -3.70 20.97
C ILE A 321 5.02 -2.67 22.07
N ILE A 322 3.96 -1.99 22.52
CA ILE A 322 4.00 -1.10 23.69
C ILE A 322 4.00 -2.01 24.91
N LEU A 323 5.19 -2.26 25.48
CA LEU A 323 5.29 -2.83 26.81
C LEU A 323 4.77 -1.79 27.81
N SER A 324 3.77 -2.15 28.61
CA SER A 324 3.14 -1.21 29.55
C SER A 324 4.16 -0.77 30.62
N LEU A 325 4.35 0.54 30.76
CA LEU A 325 5.31 1.16 31.69
C LEU A 325 5.00 0.90 33.17
N THR A 326 3.75 0.64 33.51
CA THR A 326 3.25 0.49 34.87
C THR A 326 3.84 -0.72 35.62
N ASP A 327 4.15 -1.81 34.91
CA ASP A 327 4.66 -3.04 35.55
C ASP A 327 6.16 -2.99 35.88
N TYR A 328 6.94 -2.19 35.11
CA TYR A 328 8.39 -2.10 35.34
C TYR A 328 8.76 -1.28 36.59
N ASP A 329 8.05 -0.21 36.87
CA ASP A 329 8.29 0.63 38.06
C ASP A 329 7.99 -0.14 39.35
N ALA A 330 6.90 -0.89 39.35
CA ALA A 330 6.57 -1.76 40.48
C ALA A 330 7.63 -2.86 40.69
N SER A 331 8.11 -3.47 39.59
CA SER A 331 9.15 -4.49 39.61
C SER A 331 10.49 -3.93 40.06
N ILE A 332 10.94 -2.81 39.52
CA ILE A 332 12.18 -2.11 39.92
C ILE A 332 12.14 -1.78 41.42
N LYS A 333 11.01 -1.22 41.89
CA LYS A 333 10.84 -0.86 43.30
C LYS A 333 10.92 -2.11 44.20
N LYS A 334 10.23 -3.18 43.85
CA LYS A 334 10.23 -4.45 44.58
C LYS A 334 11.63 -5.06 44.67
N ILE A 335 12.36 -5.16 43.57
CA ILE A 335 13.74 -5.70 43.51
C ILE A 335 14.69 -4.80 44.31
N ALA A 336 14.55 -3.46 44.22
CA ALA A 336 15.35 -2.52 45.01
C ALA A 336 15.12 -2.66 46.53
N GLU A 337 13.87 -2.85 46.96
CA GLU A 337 13.53 -3.10 48.35
C GLU A 337 14.10 -4.45 48.86
N GLU A 338 14.00 -5.50 48.04
CA GLU A 338 14.53 -6.81 48.34
C GLU A 338 16.07 -6.80 48.43
N LYS A 339 16.72 -6.14 47.46
CA LYS A 339 18.17 -5.90 47.50
C LYS A 339 18.60 -5.15 48.76
N LYS A 340 17.90 -4.06 49.13
CA LYS A 340 18.20 -3.30 50.34
C LYS A 340 18.09 -4.13 51.62
N LYS A 341 17.12 -5.06 51.70
CA LYS A 341 17.00 -6.01 52.82
C LYS A 341 18.21 -6.94 52.89
N ILE A 342 18.61 -7.51 51.75
CA ILE A 342 19.76 -8.41 51.66
C ILE A 342 21.06 -7.68 51.97
N ASP A 343 21.27 -6.48 51.44
CA ASP A 343 22.45 -5.65 51.71
C ASP A 343 22.54 -5.31 53.22
N GLY A 344 21.41 -5.01 53.89
CA GLY A 344 21.35 -4.82 55.34
C GLY A 344 21.73 -6.10 56.15
N GLN A 345 21.31 -7.27 55.68
CA GLN A 345 21.71 -8.54 56.31
C GLN A 345 23.20 -8.84 56.10
N ILE A 346 23.74 -8.53 54.92
CA ILE A 346 25.16 -8.62 54.63
C ILE A 346 25.97 -7.71 55.56
N GLU A 347 25.53 -6.48 55.80
CA GLU A 347 26.20 -5.51 56.67
C GLU A 347 26.21 -5.96 58.13
N LEU A 348 25.12 -6.53 58.62
CA LEU A 348 25.05 -7.12 59.96
C LEU A 348 26.02 -8.29 60.12
N LEU A 349 26.10 -9.19 59.13
CA LEU A 349 27.03 -10.32 59.14
C LEU A 349 28.50 -9.89 59.00
N LYS A 350 28.79 -8.79 58.29
CA LYS A 350 30.12 -8.18 58.13
C LYS A 350 30.66 -7.59 59.44
N ASN A 351 29.80 -6.91 60.18
CA ASN A 351 30.19 -6.33 61.47
C ASN A 351 30.56 -7.40 62.50
N GLN A 352 30.22 -8.65 62.20
CA GLN A 352 30.60 -9.84 63.04
C GLN A 352 31.90 -10.52 62.57
N SER A 353 32.38 -10.25 61.34
CA SER A 353 33.60 -10.87 60.79
C SER A 353 34.63 -9.80 60.36
N ARG A 354 35.84 -9.84 60.91
CA ARG A 354 36.96 -8.91 60.75
C ARG A 354 37.78 -9.12 59.45
N GLU A 355 37.20 -9.41 58.27
CA GLU A 355 38.04 -9.70 57.07
C GLU A 355 37.52 -9.02 55.80
N SER A 356 38.07 -7.82 55.49
CA SER A 356 37.79 -7.09 54.25
C SER A 356 38.23 -7.82 52.97
N ASP A 357 39.31 -8.61 53.03
CA ASP A 357 39.86 -9.35 51.86
C ASP A 357 39.00 -10.54 51.44
N TYR A 358 38.34 -11.18 52.40
CA TYR A 358 37.48 -12.32 52.12
C TYR A 358 36.23 -11.94 51.33
N GLU A 359 35.65 -10.82 51.67
CA GLU A 359 34.44 -10.31 51.00
C GLU A 359 34.71 -9.88 49.55
N SER A 360 35.86 -9.20 49.33
CA SER A 360 36.26 -8.80 47.99
C SER A 360 36.46 -10.02 47.06
N THR A 361 37.07 -11.09 47.61
CA THR A 361 37.27 -12.36 46.90
C THR A 361 35.94 -13.06 46.58
N LEU A 362 34.97 -13.06 47.51
CA LEU A 362 33.64 -13.64 47.27
C LEU A 362 32.87 -12.89 46.16
N LYS A 363 32.95 -11.57 46.12
CA LYS A 363 32.36 -10.78 45.03
C LYS A 363 32.97 -11.15 43.69
N ILE A 364 34.30 -11.29 43.63
CA ILE A 364 35.00 -11.68 42.40
C ILE A 364 34.58 -13.09 41.97
N ILE A 365 34.45 -14.05 42.89
CA ILE A 365 33.96 -15.41 42.60
C ILE A 365 32.54 -15.36 42.01
N ALA A 366 31.63 -14.58 42.62
CA ALA A 366 30.26 -14.44 42.10
C ALA A 366 30.20 -13.82 40.69
N LEU A 367 31.06 -12.82 40.42
CA LEU A 367 31.20 -12.22 39.12
C LEU A 367 31.72 -13.20 38.05
N LEU A 368 32.75 -13.99 38.42
CA LEU A 368 33.31 -15.00 37.53
C LEU A 368 32.31 -16.12 37.22
N ASP A 369 31.59 -16.65 38.24
CA ASP A 369 30.54 -17.65 38.04
C ASP A 369 29.49 -17.15 37.00
N ASN A 370 29.08 -15.88 37.10
CA ASN A 370 28.12 -15.28 36.15
C ASN A 370 28.72 -15.10 34.74
N SER A 371 29.95 -14.57 34.67
CA SER A 371 30.61 -14.34 33.37
C SER A 371 30.88 -15.66 32.63
N PHE A 372 31.30 -16.71 33.32
CA PHE A 372 31.48 -18.03 32.71
C PHE A 372 30.17 -18.64 32.23
N ARG A 373 29.08 -18.53 33.01
CA ARG A 373 27.76 -18.97 32.57
C ARG A 373 27.29 -18.29 31.31
N THR A 374 27.45 -16.95 31.22
CA THR A 374 27.08 -16.19 30.04
C THR A 374 27.94 -16.56 28.82
N VAL A 375 29.22 -16.82 29.02
CA VAL A 375 30.13 -17.29 27.96
C VAL A 375 29.71 -18.69 27.46
N GLU A 376 29.33 -19.61 28.34
CA GLU A 376 28.86 -20.94 27.97
C GLU A 376 27.54 -20.89 27.17
N GLU A 377 26.59 -20.07 27.62
CA GLU A 377 25.30 -19.85 26.93
C GLU A 377 25.46 -19.23 25.51
N ASN A 378 26.55 -18.50 25.28
CA ASN A 378 26.83 -17.83 24.01
C ASN A 378 27.90 -18.55 23.14
N ALA A 379 28.28 -19.77 23.46
CA ALA A 379 29.37 -20.50 22.79
C ALA A 379 29.09 -20.92 21.33
N ASP A 380 27.83 -20.82 20.85
CA ASP A 380 27.43 -21.23 19.50
C ASP A 380 27.71 -20.15 18.42
N ILE A 381 28.91 -19.57 18.43
CA ILE A 381 29.31 -18.42 17.57
C ILE A 381 29.65 -18.86 16.13
N ARG A 382 29.65 -20.16 15.80
CA ARG A 382 30.07 -20.67 14.47
C ARG A 382 29.21 -20.20 13.28
N MET A 383 27.98 -19.79 13.53
CA MET A 383 27.07 -19.31 12.47
C MET A 383 27.38 -17.90 11.94
N ILE A 384 28.22 -17.12 12.62
CA ILE A 384 28.51 -15.70 12.26
C ILE A 384 29.21 -15.56 10.90
N SER A 385 29.97 -16.56 10.47
CA SER A 385 30.70 -16.49 9.19
C SER A 385 29.83 -16.79 7.96
N ILE A 386 28.69 -17.44 8.13
CA ILE A 386 27.81 -17.89 7.04
C ILE A 386 26.78 -16.83 6.68
N LEU A 387 26.17 -16.18 7.66
CA LEU A 387 25.10 -15.18 7.48
C LEU A 387 25.49 -14.00 6.57
N PRO A 388 26.67 -13.37 6.68
CA PRO A 388 27.04 -12.26 5.80
C PRO A 388 27.06 -12.65 4.32
N ASN A 389 27.54 -13.87 4.01
CA ASN A 389 27.59 -14.37 2.65
C ASN A 389 26.19 -14.64 2.10
N GLN A 390 25.29 -15.21 2.89
CA GLN A 390 23.90 -15.43 2.52
C GLN A 390 23.18 -14.10 2.25
N ILE A 391 23.37 -13.09 3.10
CA ILE A 391 22.81 -11.75 2.93
C ILE A 391 23.32 -11.10 1.62
N VAL A 392 24.61 -11.20 1.32
CA VAL A 392 25.20 -10.65 0.09
C VAL A 392 24.63 -11.34 -1.14
N GLU A 393 24.56 -12.67 -1.16
CA GLU A 393 23.99 -13.45 -2.25
C GLU A 393 22.50 -13.12 -2.46
N LEU A 394 21.72 -12.99 -1.39
CA LEU A 394 20.32 -12.64 -1.48
C LEU A 394 20.11 -11.23 -2.04
N LYS A 395 20.93 -10.25 -1.62
CA LYS A 395 20.93 -8.89 -2.18
C LYS A 395 21.26 -8.87 -3.68
N LYS A 396 22.22 -9.70 -4.12
CA LYS A 396 22.53 -9.86 -5.55
C LYS A 396 21.35 -10.44 -6.33
N HIS A 397 20.68 -11.48 -5.79
CA HIS A 397 19.48 -12.08 -6.41
C HIS A 397 18.34 -11.07 -6.52
N ILE A 398 18.04 -10.29 -5.46
CA ILE A 398 17.03 -9.24 -5.50
C ILE A 398 17.34 -8.21 -6.60
N LYS A 399 18.61 -7.78 -6.70
CA LYS A 399 19.05 -6.85 -7.74
C LYS A 399 18.91 -7.44 -9.16
N ALA A 400 19.23 -8.71 -9.35
CA ALA A 400 19.05 -9.39 -10.63
C ALA A 400 17.57 -9.47 -11.03
N LEU A 401 16.67 -9.83 -10.10
CA LEU A 401 15.23 -9.87 -10.35
C LEU A 401 14.65 -8.50 -10.67
N SER A 402 15.13 -7.44 -10.02
CA SER A 402 14.66 -6.07 -10.27
C SER A 402 15.04 -5.52 -11.64
N ASN A 403 16.02 -6.12 -12.31
CA ASN A 403 16.46 -5.74 -13.65
C ASN A 403 15.81 -6.60 -14.76
N ASN A 404 15.08 -7.66 -14.41
CA ASN A 404 14.43 -8.55 -15.37
C ASN A 404 12.93 -8.25 -15.40
N TYR A 405 12.43 -7.79 -16.54
CA TYR A 405 10.99 -7.68 -16.80
C TYR A 405 10.44 -9.00 -17.33
N SER A 406 9.17 -9.26 -17.05
CA SER A 406 8.47 -10.40 -17.64
C SER A 406 8.09 -10.10 -19.09
N GLN A 407 9.06 -10.18 -19.99
CA GLN A 407 8.84 -9.95 -21.44
C GLN A 407 7.67 -10.77 -21.95
N LYS A 408 7.52 -12.01 -21.45
CA LYS A 408 6.41 -12.88 -21.79
C LYS A 408 5.03 -12.25 -21.56
N MET A 409 4.83 -11.56 -20.41
CA MET A 409 3.54 -10.90 -20.13
C MET A 409 3.25 -9.75 -21.10
N ILE A 410 4.29 -9.01 -21.49
CA ILE A 410 4.18 -7.93 -22.47
C ILE A 410 3.89 -8.51 -23.85
N ASP A 411 4.59 -9.58 -24.26
CA ASP A 411 4.38 -10.24 -25.54
C ASP A 411 2.96 -10.83 -25.62
N ASP A 412 2.49 -11.50 -24.56
CA ASP A 412 1.12 -12.03 -24.48
C ASP A 412 0.06 -10.92 -24.54
N PHE A 413 0.33 -9.77 -23.93
CA PHE A 413 -0.54 -8.59 -24.03
C PHE A 413 -0.59 -8.06 -25.45
N ASN A 414 0.56 -7.86 -26.09
CA ASN A 414 0.67 -7.34 -27.45
C ASN A 414 0.06 -8.27 -28.50
N LEU A 415 0.18 -9.58 -28.30
CA LEU A 415 -0.48 -10.58 -29.13
C LEU A 415 -2.00 -10.45 -29.04
N ARG A 416 -2.56 -10.37 -27.83
CA ARG A 416 -4.02 -10.17 -27.64
C ARG A 416 -4.50 -8.84 -28.21
N LEU A 417 -3.75 -7.77 -28.00
CA LEU A 417 -4.07 -6.45 -28.56
C LEU A 417 -4.11 -6.48 -30.08
N THR A 418 -3.13 -7.15 -30.70
CA THR A 418 -3.09 -7.35 -32.15
C THR A 418 -4.27 -8.18 -32.63
N ASP A 419 -4.61 -9.27 -31.92
CA ASP A 419 -5.77 -10.13 -32.25
C ASP A 419 -7.10 -9.37 -32.12
N MET A 420 -7.29 -8.56 -31.08
CA MET A 420 -8.46 -7.70 -30.94
C MET A 420 -8.60 -6.71 -32.11
N TYR A 421 -7.48 -6.10 -32.52
CA TYR A 421 -7.49 -5.15 -33.64
C TYR A 421 -7.81 -5.81 -34.96
N LEU A 422 -7.19 -6.96 -35.25
CA LEU A 422 -7.40 -7.70 -36.50
C LEU A 422 -8.83 -8.28 -36.63
N LYS A 423 -9.46 -8.59 -35.49
CA LYS A 423 -10.86 -9.05 -35.43
C LYS A 423 -11.88 -7.92 -35.47
N SER A 424 -11.47 -6.68 -35.22
CA SER A 424 -12.36 -5.56 -35.40
C SER A 424 -12.61 -5.40 -36.90
N ASP A 425 -13.87 -5.60 -37.32
CA ASP A 425 -14.29 -5.68 -38.73
C ASP A 425 -14.34 -4.28 -39.39
N ILE A 426 -13.21 -3.57 -39.34
CA ILE A 426 -13.08 -2.23 -39.93
C ILE A 426 -12.79 -2.41 -41.42
N LYS A 427 -13.85 -2.34 -42.23
CA LYS A 427 -13.76 -2.51 -43.69
C LYS A 427 -12.86 -1.47 -44.39
N ASN A 428 -12.51 -0.40 -43.73
CA ASN A 428 -11.64 0.66 -44.24
C ASN A 428 -10.19 0.58 -43.72
N VAL A 429 -9.71 -0.61 -43.36
CA VAL A 429 -8.30 -0.79 -43.13
C VAL A 429 -7.58 -0.96 -44.46
N GLU A 430 -7.66 0.08 -45.30
CA GLU A 430 -6.91 0.18 -46.57
C GLU A 430 -5.42 -0.07 -46.43
N TYR A 431 -4.90 -0.04 -45.22
CA TYR A 431 -3.50 -0.22 -44.89
C TYR A 431 -3.09 -1.66 -44.49
N ILE A 432 -4.04 -2.52 -44.18
CA ILE A 432 -3.71 -3.95 -43.97
C ILE A 432 -3.55 -4.68 -45.28
N ASN A 433 -4.20 -4.20 -46.33
CA ASN A 433 -4.21 -4.80 -47.69
C ASN A 433 -3.31 -4.09 -48.72
N ASP A 434 -2.52 -3.11 -48.32
CA ASP A 434 -1.47 -2.61 -49.20
C ASP A 434 -0.31 -3.61 -49.20
N ASP A 435 -0.09 -4.34 -50.29
CA ASP A 435 0.99 -5.32 -50.48
C ASP A 435 2.38 -4.79 -50.11
N ARG A 436 2.51 -3.50 -49.88
CA ARG A 436 3.72 -2.78 -49.47
C ARG A 436 3.90 -2.66 -47.97
N ASN A 437 2.82 -2.80 -47.16
CA ASN A 437 2.83 -2.51 -45.73
C ASN A 437 1.98 -3.51 -44.94
N GLU A 438 2.37 -4.78 -44.88
CA GLU A 438 1.75 -5.75 -43.98
C GLU A 438 1.99 -5.34 -42.53
N MET A 439 0.91 -4.99 -41.82
CA MET A 439 0.97 -4.81 -40.39
C MET A 439 1.31 -6.15 -39.71
N THR A 440 2.44 -6.19 -39.03
CA THR A 440 2.93 -7.39 -38.35
C THR A 440 2.47 -7.49 -36.91
N GLY A 441 2.00 -6.39 -36.30
CA GLY A 441 1.48 -6.38 -34.94
C GLY A 441 1.41 -5.00 -34.33
N LEU A 442 0.86 -4.97 -33.12
CA LEU A 442 0.83 -3.81 -32.23
C LEU A 442 1.78 -4.06 -31.07
N GLU A 443 2.53 -3.04 -30.69
CA GLU A 443 3.42 -3.10 -29.53
C GLU A 443 3.08 -1.94 -28.60
N PHE A 444 2.57 -2.30 -27.44
CA PHE A 444 2.35 -1.38 -26.32
C PHE A 444 3.46 -1.55 -25.31
N ASP A 445 4.18 -0.48 -25.02
CA ASP A 445 5.10 -0.43 -23.89
C ASP A 445 4.35 0.09 -22.64
N PRO A 446 4.08 -0.77 -21.67
CA PRO A 446 3.34 -0.38 -20.48
C PRO A 446 4.09 0.62 -19.59
N PHE A 447 5.41 0.72 -19.72
CA PHE A 447 6.24 1.59 -18.87
C PHE A 447 6.33 3.02 -19.39
N SER A 448 6.41 3.19 -20.70
CA SER A 448 6.36 4.50 -21.37
C SER A 448 4.93 4.91 -21.76
N GLN A 449 3.98 3.96 -21.71
CA GLN A 449 2.57 4.12 -22.14
C GLN A 449 2.44 4.49 -23.63
N VAL A 450 3.38 4.06 -24.44
CA VAL A 450 3.42 4.32 -25.88
C VAL A 450 2.93 3.10 -26.64
N LEU A 451 2.09 3.32 -27.64
CA LEU A 451 1.64 2.30 -28.58
C LEU A 451 2.22 2.61 -29.97
N VAL A 452 2.82 1.60 -30.56
CA VAL A 452 3.29 1.65 -31.95
C VAL A 452 2.70 0.50 -32.74
N ALA A 453 2.39 0.74 -34.01
CA ALA A 453 2.10 -0.33 -34.96
C ALA A 453 3.41 -0.74 -35.64
N LYS A 454 3.54 -2.02 -35.94
CA LYS A 454 4.68 -2.57 -36.67
C LYS A 454 4.22 -3.08 -38.03
N HIS A 455 4.96 -2.76 -39.06
CA HIS A 455 4.74 -3.26 -40.40
C HIS A 455 6.04 -3.82 -41.00
N LYS A 456 5.90 -4.64 -42.01
CA LYS A 456 7.02 -5.25 -42.69
C LYS A 456 7.41 -4.38 -43.90
N GLU A 457 8.65 -3.92 -43.90
CA GLU A 457 9.26 -3.17 -45.00
C GLU A 457 10.39 -4.03 -45.58
N GLY A 458 10.08 -4.83 -46.60
CA GLY A 458 10.98 -5.87 -47.12
C GLY A 458 11.26 -6.95 -46.06
N GLU A 459 12.55 -7.12 -45.65
CA GLU A 459 12.92 -8.06 -44.58
C GLU A 459 12.90 -7.40 -43.18
N ASN A 460 12.70 -6.11 -43.08
CA ASN A 460 12.74 -5.36 -41.82
C ASN A 460 11.35 -5.14 -41.24
N ILE A 461 11.25 -5.15 -39.90
CA ILE A 461 10.06 -4.74 -39.17
C ILE A 461 10.29 -3.32 -38.69
N VAL A 462 9.43 -2.39 -39.12
CA VAL A 462 9.55 -0.94 -38.83
C VAL A 462 8.33 -0.50 -38.02
N ALA A 463 8.56 0.37 -37.03
CA ALA A 463 7.49 1.03 -36.30
C ALA A 463 6.90 2.16 -37.14
N TYR A 464 5.57 2.27 -37.17
CA TYR A 464 4.90 3.38 -37.81
C TYR A 464 3.71 3.89 -36.98
N THR A 465 3.32 5.13 -37.22
CA THR A 465 2.14 5.71 -36.59
C THR A 465 0.99 5.70 -37.59
N PRO A 466 -0.15 5.06 -37.30
CA PRO A 466 -1.34 5.06 -38.17
C PRO A 466 -1.80 6.47 -38.49
N GLY A 467 -2.16 6.76 -39.74
CA GLY A 467 -2.33 8.13 -40.24
C GLY A 467 -3.62 8.84 -39.83
N SER A 468 -4.66 8.17 -39.25
CA SER A 468 -5.93 8.83 -38.93
C SER A 468 -6.19 8.90 -37.42
N LEU A 469 -6.70 10.03 -36.95
CA LEU A 469 -7.06 10.23 -35.54
C LEU A 469 -8.15 9.23 -35.07
N ALA A 470 -9.08 8.88 -35.94
CA ALA A 470 -10.11 7.87 -35.67
C ALA A 470 -9.48 6.50 -35.34
N ARG A 471 -8.46 6.12 -36.12
CA ARG A 471 -7.71 4.88 -35.88
C ARG A 471 -6.90 4.94 -34.59
N HIS A 472 -6.28 6.06 -34.28
CA HIS A 472 -5.58 6.27 -33.02
C HIS A 472 -6.52 6.08 -31.83
N ASN A 473 -7.72 6.68 -31.89
CA ASN A 473 -8.71 6.53 -30.83
C ASN A 473 -9.18 5.07 -30.68
N HIS A 474 -9.45 4.40 -31.80
CA HIS A 474 -9.79 2.97 -31.79
C HIS A 474 -8.68 2.14 -31.11
N LEU A 475 -7.44 2.30 -31.53
CA LEU A 475 -6.29 1.61 -30.95
C LEU A 475 -6.14 1.91 -29.46
N GLN A 476 -6.34 3.17 -29.05
CA GLN A 476 -6.31 3.55 -27.65
C GLN A 476 -7.40 2.82 -26.85
N LEU A 477 -8.65 2.79 -27.33
CA LEU A 477 -9.75 2.08 -26.66
C LEU A 477 -9.49 0.57 -26.55
N LEU A 478 -8.89 -0.03 -27.59
CA LEU A 478 -8.47 -1.43 -27.54
C LEU A 478 -7.40 -1.70 -26.49
N VAL A 479 -6.46 -0.77 -26.27
CA VAL A 479 -5.48 -0.90 -25.16
C VAL A 479 -6.17 -0.90 -23.80
N TYR A 480 -7.17 -0.03 -23.59
CA TYR A 480 -7.97 -0.05 -22.35
C TYR A 480 -8.68 -1.40 -22.17
N LEU A 481 -9.34 -1.92 -23.18
CA LEU A 481 -10.00 -3.23 -23.12
C LEU A 481 -9.01 -4.37 -22.90
N CYS A 482 -7.88 -4.36 -23.63
CA CYS A 482 -6.82 -5.35 -23.45
C CYS A 482 -6.21 -5.30 -22.04
N MET A 483 -6.13 -4.11 -21.44
CA MET A 483 -5.71 -3.96 -20.06
C MET A 483 -6.70 -4.61 -19.09
N PHE A 484 -8.00 -4.44 -19.28
CA PHE A 484 -9.01 -5.16 -18.50
C PHE A 484 -8.94 -6.67 -18.71
N GLU A 485 -8.68 -7.14 -19.92
CA GLU A 485 -8.49 -8.56 -20.18
C GLU A 485 -7.25 -9.11 -19.46
N HIS A 486 -6.15 -8.37 -19.49
CA HIS A 486 -4.94 -8.72 -18.74
C HIS A 486 -5.21 -8.82 -17.23
N LEU A 487 -5.95 -7.84 -16.67
CA LEU A 487 -6.36 -7.87 -15.27
C LEU A 487 -7.31 -9.03 -14.96
N TYR A 488 -8.27 -9.31 -15.83
CA TYR A 488 -9.19 -10.41 -15.66
C TYR A 488 -8.50 -11.78 -15.66
N GLN A 489 -7.51 -11.96 -16.52
CA GLN A 489 -6.75 -13.22 -16.63
C GLN A 489 -5.77 -13.43 -15.47
N ASN A 490 -5.03 -12.39 -15.09
CA ASN A 490 -3.91 -12.52 -14.16
C ASN A 490 -4.23 -12.01 -12.74
N PHE A 491 -5.22 -11.14 -12.59
CA PHE A 491 -5.56 -10.45 -11.33
C PHE A 491 -7.07 -10.49 -11.02
N ARG A 492 -7.76 -11.58 -11.38
CA ARG A 492 -9.23 -11.70 -11.25
C ARG A 492 -9.75 -11.42 -9.85
N LYS A 493 -8.96 -11.72 -8.81
CA LYS A 493 -9.30 -11.50 -7.40
C LYS A 493 -8.67 -10.22 -6.82
N PHE A 494 -8.15 -9.35 -7.66
CA PHE A 494 -7.58 -8.08 -7.23
C PHE A 494 -8.63 -6.96 -7.25
N ILE A 495 -8.36 -5.87 -6.54
CA ILE A 495 -9.32 -4.78 -6.35
C ILE A 495 -9.19 -3.78 -7.50
N TYR A 496 -9.82 -4.05 -8.64
CA TYR A 496 -9.97 -3.08 -9.73
C TYR A 496 -11.42 -2.99 -10.16
N LEU A 497 -11.81 -1.84 -10.70
CA LEU A 497 -13.19 -1.55 -11.10
C LEU A 497 -13.39 -1.99 -12.57
N PRO A 498 -14.24 -2.99 -12.89
CA PRO A 498 -14.44 -3.45 -14.26
C PRO A 498 -15.46 -2.56 -15.01
N ILE A 499 -15.18 -1.27 -15.12
CA ILE A 499 -15.98 -0.27 -15.82
C ILE A 499 -15.06 0.56 -16.70
N LEU A 500 -15.49 0.87 -17.90
CA LEU A 500 -14.84 1.81 -18.82
C LEU A 500 -15.82 2.95 -19.17
N VAL A 501 -15.47 4.16 -18.80
CA VAL A 501 -16.23 5.38 -19.09
C VAL A 501 -15.47 6.17 -20.15
N ILE A 502 -16.11 6.48 -21.27
CA ILE A 502 -15.49 7.13 -22.41
C ILE A 502 -16.23 8.45 -22.65
N ASP A 503 -15.58 9.56 -22.33
CA ASP A 503 -16.13 10.90 -22.60
C ASP A 503 -15.89 11.27 -24.07
N SER A 504 -16.94 11.74 -24.73
CA SER A 504 -16.88 12.19 -26.13
C SER A 504 -16.33 11.15 -27.13
N ALA A 505 -16.87 9.91 -27.05
CA ALA A 505 -16.39 8.75 -27.80
C ALA A 505 -16.19 8.97 -29.31
N ASN A 506 -16.97 9.86 -29.92
CA ASN A 506 -16.89 10.22 -31.35
C ASN A 506 -16.16 11.55 -31.62
N GLN A 507 -15.45 12.14 -30.64
CA GLN A 507 -14.75 13.42 -30.89
C GLN A 507 -13.58 13.27 -31.85
N ALA A 508 -12.87 12.16 -31.75
CA ALA A 508 -11.69 11.86 -32.57
C ALA A 508 -12.02 11.06 -33.84
N MET A 509 -13.33 10.78 -34.10
CA MET A 509 -13.79 10.04 -35.27
C MET A 509 -15.16 10.53 -35.68
N ASP A 510 -15.51 10.38 -36.97
CA ASP A 510 -16.86 10.64 -37.44
C ASP A 510 -17.85 9.55 -37.00
N ASP A 511 -19.14 9.84 -37.10
CA ASP A 511 -20.21 8.94 -36.66
C ASP A 511 -20.15 7.58 -37.40
N SER A 512 -19.80 7.58 -38.71
CA SER A 512 -19.71 6.36 -39.51
C SER A 512 -18.54 5.46 -39.03
N SER A 513 -17.38 6.04 -38.79
CA SER A 513 -16.23 5.31 -38.24
C SER A 513 -16.52 4.74 -36.83
N PHE A 514 -17.25 5.50 -36.00
CA PHE A 514 -17.67 5.00 -34.71
C PHE A 514 -18.66 3.83 -34.82
N GLU A 515 -19.64 3.93 -35.74
CA GLU A 515 -20.62 2.85 -35.99
C GLU A 515 -19.97 1.56 -36.47
N GLU A 516 -18.84 1.62 -37.18
CA GLU A 516 -18.09 0.45 -37.63
C GLU A 516 -17.33 -0.23 -36.48
N ILE A 517 -16.75 0.52 -35.55
CA ILE A 517 -15.93 -0.05 -34.47
C ILE A 517 -16.73 -0.43 -33.24
N TYR A 518 -17.88 0.21 -32.99
CA TYR A 518 -18.68 0.04 -31.78
C TYR A 518 -19.04 -1.45 -31.51
N PRO A 519 -19.53 -2.24 -32.48
CA PRO A 519 -19.86 -3.64 -32.24
C PRO A 519 -18.69 -4.46 -31.72
N SER A 520 -17.49 -4.25 -32.29
CA SER A 520 -16.27 -4.94 -31.85
C SER A 520 -15.83 -4.53 -30.44
N LEU A 521 -15.99 -3.25 -30.09
CA LEU A 521 -15.69 -2.79 -28.74
C LEU A 521 -16.64 -3.44 -27.71
N ILE A 522 -17.93 -3.54 -28.03
CA ILE A 522 -18.94 -4.18 -27.18
C ILE A 522 -18.67 -5.68 -27.03
N GLU A 523 -18.41 -6.40 -28.13
CA GLU A 523 -18.09 -7.83 -28.10
C GLU A 523 -16.87 -8.13 -27.22
N ASN A 524 -15.82 -7.31 -27.33
CA ASN A 524 -14.65 -7.45 -26.48
C ASN A 524 -14.97 -7.13 -25.00
N ALA A 525 -15.75 -6.08 -24.74
CA ALA A 525 -16.16 -5.72 -23.39
C ALA A 525 -17.02 -6.81 -22.73
N ASP A 526 -17.96 -7.42 -23.46
CA ASP A 526 -18.79 -8.54 -23.01
C ASP A 526 -17.95 -9.75 -22.67
N ARG A 527 -17.03 -10.14 -23.56
CA ARG A 527 -16.12 -11.28 -23.36
C ARG A 527 -15.28 -11.16 -22.09
N ILE A 528 -14.87 -9.94 -21.75
CA ILE A 528 -14.07 -9.63 -20.58
C ILE A 528 -14.97 -9.37 -19.35
N GLY A 529 -16.23 -9.01 -19.59
CA GLY A 529 -17.23 -8.62 -18.58
C GLY A 529 -17.02 -7.24 -18.00
N VAL A 530 -16.60 -6.31 -18.81
CA VAL A 530 -16.44 -4.88 -18.47
C VAL A 530 -17.74 -4.15 -18.79
N GLN A 531 -18.25 -3.33 -17.88
CA GLN A 531 -19.32 -2.39 -18.18
C GLN A 531 -18.75 -1.20 -18.93
N THR A 532 -19.37 -0.82 -20.05
CA THR A 532 -18.96 0.37 -20.81
C THR A 532 -20.02 1.46 -20.75
N ILE A 533 -19.58 2.70 -20.58
CA ILE A 533 -20.43 3.88 -20.57
C ILE A 533 -19.84 4.87 -21.57
N PHE A 534 -20.46 4.95 -22.73
CA PHE A 534 -20.06 5.87 -23.78
C PHE A 534 -20.81 7.19 -23.67
N MET A 535 -20.13 8.29 -23.95
CA MET A 535 -20.77 9.60 -24.07
C MET A 535 -20.49 10.17 -25.47
N SER A 536 -21.51 10.72 -26.11
CA SER A 536 -21.38 11.26 -27.45
C SER A 536 -22.29 12.48 -27.66
N LYS A 537 -21.99 13.23 -28.72
CA LYS A 537 -22.81 14.34 -29.20
C LYS A 537 -24.05 13.86 -29.94
N THR A 538 -23.91 12.80 -30.69
CA THR A 538 -24.93 12.24 -31.61
C THR A 538 -25.36 10.86 -31.13
N LYS A 539 -26.54 10.44 -31.54
CA LYS A 539 -27.06 9.09 -31.31
C LYS A 539 -26.62 8.20 -32.48
N PRO A 540 -25.74 7.19 -32.25
CA PRO A 540 -25.39 6.24 -33.29
C PRO A 540 -26.55 5.30 -33.60
N GLN A 541 -26.65 4.83 -34.85
CA GLN A 541 -27.72 3.92 -35.27
C GLN A 541 -27.55 2.49 -34.78
N VAL A 542 -26.31 2.09 -34.51
CA VAL A 542 -25.95 0.73 -34.06
C VAL A 542 -26.24 0.46 -32.59
N VAL A 543 -26.58 1.49 -31.79
CA VAL A 543 -26.82 1.34 -30.34
C VAL A 543 -28.29 1.00 -30.11
N ASN A 544 -28.56 -0.03 -29.32
CA ASN A 544 -29.91 -0.43 -28.94
C ASN A 544 -30.62 0.69 -28.18
N GLU A 545 -31.94 0.85 -28.39
CA GLU A 545 -32.72 1.85 -27.66
C GLU A 545 -32.72 1.68 -26.15
N SER A 546 -32.63 0.43 -25.65
CA SER A 546 -32.52 0.12 -24.22
C SER A 546 -31.26 0.66 -23.57
N ASP A 547 -30.20 0.87 -24.34
CA ASP A 547 -28.89 1.28 -23.88
C ASP A 547 -28.68 2.80 -23.98
N LEU A 548 -29.67 3.50 -24.58
CA LEU A 548 -29.62 4.93 -24.82
C LEU A 548 -30.10 5.74 -23.61
N ILE A 549 -29.33 6.72 -23.22
CA ILE A 549 -29.67 7.70 -22.18
C ILE A 549 -29.61 9.09 -22.82
N ASP A 550 -30.78 9.73 -22.97
CA ASP A 550 -30.86 11.08 -23.53
C ASP A 550 -30.71 12.14 -22.44
N ILE A 551 -29.72 13.01 -22.62
CA ILE A 551 -29.48 14.17 -21.77
C ILE A 551 -29.55 15.48 -22.55
N SER A 552 -30.22 15.51 -23.73
CA SER A 552 -30.32 16.67 -24.60
C SER A 552 -30.98 17.87 -23.92
N GLU A 553 -31.85 17.67 -22.94
CA GLU A 553 -32.45 18.72 -22.12
C GLU A 553 -31.53 19.26 -21.01
N GLY A 554 -30.34 18.71 -20.89
CA GLY A 554 -29.36 18.99 -19.85
C GLY A 554 -29.27 17.92 -18.80
N LEU A 555 -28.05 17.70 -18.29
CA LEU A 555 -27.76 16.77 -17.20
C LEU A 555 -28.49 17.17 -15.91
N ASN A 556 -28.49 18.48 -15.61
CA ASN A 556 -29.09 19.04 -14.40
C ASN A 556 -30.46 19.66 -14.65
N PRO A 557 -31.56 18.94 -14.45
CA PRO A 557 -32.92 19.46 -14.70
C PRO A 557 -33.33 20.53 -13.68
N PHE A 558 -32.55 20.75 -12.61
CA PHE A 558 -32.90 21.67 -11.52
C PHE A 558 -32.35 23.09 -11.76
N HIS A 559 -31.44 23.28 -12.72
CA HIS A 559 -30.79 24.56 -13.02
C HIS A 559 -31.83 25.64 -13.45
N GLN A 560 -32.80 25.30 -14.29
CA GLN A 560 -33.83 26.23 -14.73
C GLN A 560 -34.76 26.71 -13.61
N GLN A 561 -35.00 25.88 -12.58
CA GLN A 561 -35.82 26.24 -11.44
C GLN A 561 -35.14 27.30 -10.55
N GLN A 562 -33.81 27.29 -10.49
CA GLN A 562 -33.06 28.29 -9.72
C GLN A 562 -32.95 29.62 -10.44
N GLU A 563 -32.73 29.62 -11.78
CA GLU A 563 -32.76 30.85 -12.54
C GLU A 563 -34.11 31.55 -12.45
N GLY A 564 -35.20 30.79 -12.52
CA GLY A 564 -36.56 31.31 -12.32
C GLY A 564 -36.77 31.91 -10.94
N LYS A 565 -36.21 31.29 -9.88
CA LYS A 565 -36.26 31.82 -8.50
C LYS A 565 -35.36 33.06 -8.35
N ARG A 566 -34.14 33.07 -8.91
CA ARG A 566 -33.25 34.24 -8.92
C ARG A 566 -33.85 35.42 -9.67
N LYS A 567 -34.45 35.19 -10.83
CA LYS A 567 -35.18 36.25 -11.60
C LYS A 567 -36.40 36.80 -10.85
N LYS A 568 -37.15 35.94 -10.11
CA LYS A 568 -38.25 36.36 -9.25
C LYS A 568 -37.78 37.15 -8.03
N LYS A 569 -36.66 36.76 -7.41
CA LYS A 569 -36.10 37.49 -6.28
C LYS A 569 -35.56 38.87 -6.70
N LEU A 570 -34.83 38.92 -7.81
CA LEU A 570 -34.33 40.17 -8.37
C LEU A 570 -35.46 41.15 -8.82
N LYS A 571 -36.64 40.60 -9.24
CA LYS A 571 -37.82 41.43 -9.49
C LYS A 571 -38.48 41.95 -8.21
N LYS A 572 -38.42 41.13 -7.14
CA LYS A 572 -39.01 41.52 -5.85
C LYS A 572 -38.14 42.52 -5.06
N ASP A 573 -36.82 42.46 -5.28
CA ASP A 573 -35.86 43.40 -4.66
C ASP A 573 -35.75 44.73 -5.45
N ARG A 574 -36.41 44.81 -6.63
CA ARG A 574 -36.50 46.06 -7.45
C ARG A 574 -37.89 46.68 -7.45
N SER A 575 -38.88 46.10 -6.78
CA SER A 575 -40.20 46.64 -6.54
C SER A 575 -40.33 47.05 -5.04
#